data_9746dd2a45bb9ee90beb03a56b72f76f
#
_entry.id   9746dd2a45bb9ee90beb03a56b72f76f
#
_cell.length_a   1.000
_cell.length_b   1.000
_cell.length_c   1.000
_cell.angle_alpha   90.00
_cell.angle_beta   90.00
_cell.angle_gamma   90.00
#
_symmetry.space_group_name_H-M   'P 1'
#
loop_
_entity.id
_entity.type
_entity.pdbx_description
1 polymer ?
#
loop_
_entity_poly.entity_id
_entity_poly.type
_entity_poly.pdbx_seq_one_letter_code
_entity_poly.pdbx_strand_id
1 'polypeptide(L)'
;TDRGETLKNMAIIYMSNGEEERAIDTYRQALSENPKQPSCLKNMGLIYEKRGRIAEEDGRRDEADRWFDEAADVWTQAVRLNPGGYLDIENWLKSTGRSNVDVYF
;
A
#
# COMPACT_ATOMS: atom_id res chain seq x y z
N THR A 1 6.63 -14.69 20.01
CA THR A 1 5.81 -13.89 19.09
C THR A 1 6.67 -13.18 18.08
N ASP A 2 6.21 -13.17 16.88
CA ASP A 2 6.88 -12.45 15.81
C ASP A 2 6.70 -10.95 16.01
N ARG A 3 7.81 -10.22 16.14
CA ARG A 3 7.78 -8.77 16.31
C ARG A 3 7.15 -8.07 15.09
N GLY A 4 7.41 -8.58 13.89
CA GLY A 4 6.82 -8.04 12.67
C GLY A 4 5.30 -8.16 12.68
N GLU A 5 4.77 -9.28 13.14
CA GLU A 5 3.33 -9.48 13.25
C GLU A 5 2.71 -8.58 14.31
N THR A 6 3.38 -8.43 15.45
CA THR A 6 2.92 -7.53 16.51
C THR A 6 2.83 -6.09 16.00
N LEU A 7 3.86 -5.62 15.31
CA LEU A 7 3.86 -4.29 14.73
C LEU A 7 2.78 -4.12 13.67
N LYS A 8 2.56 -5.13 12.84
CA LYS A 8 1.48 -5.11 11.86
C LYS A 8 0.12 -4.92 12.55
N ASN A 9 -0.12 -5.65 13.62
CA ASN A 9 -1.38 -5.57 14.36
C ASN A 9 -1.56 -4.18 15.00
N MET A 10 -0.49 -3.60 15.52
CA MET A 10 -0.53 -2.22 16.05
C MET A 10 -0.85 -1.22 14.95
N ALA A 11 -0.25 -1.38 13.78
CA ALA A 11 -0.49 -0.49 12.64
C ALA A 11 -1.94 -0.55 12.18
N ILE A 12 -2.54 -1.74 12.18
CA ILE A 12 -3.94 -1.92 11.82
C ILE A 12 -4.84 -1.13 12.77
N ILE A 13 -4.53 -1.15 14.06
CA ILE A 13 -5.29 -0.40 15.06
C ILE A 13 -5.17 1.09 14.80
N TYR A 14 -3.96 1.59 14.56
CA TYR A 14 -3.76 3.01 14.23
C TYR A 14 -4.55 3.41 12.98
N MET A 15 -4.49 2.58 11.95
CA MET A 15 -5.23 2.83 10.71
C MET A 15 -6.74 2.90 10.96
N SER A 16 -7.27 1.97 11.76
CA SER A 16 -8.69 1.92 12.11
C SER A 16 -9.13 3.15 12.88
N ASN A 17 -8.22 3.75 13.64
CA ASN A 17 -8.49 4.95 14.43
C ASN A 17 -8.26 6.25 13.64
N GLY A 18 -7.89 6.14 12.36
CA GLY A 18 -7.63 7.31 11.53
C GLY A 18 -6.25 7.93 11.74
N GLU A 19 -5.39 7.29 12.51
CA GLU A 19 -4.03 7.76 12.76
C GLU A 19 -3.10 7.25 11.65
N GLU A 20 -3.28 7.81 10.44
CA GLU A 20 -2.65 7.28 9.25
C GLU A 20 -1.12 7.39 9.24
N GLU A 21 -0.57 8.52 9.70
CA GLU A 21 0.88 8.69 9.74
C GLU A 21 1.52 7.67 10.69
N ARG A 22 0.90 7.48 11.83
CA ARG A 22 1.39 6.51 12.81
C ARG A 22 1.27 5.08 12.25
N ALA A 23 0.19 4.81 11.52
CA ALA A 23 0.01 3.51 10.88
C ALA A 23 1.10 3.25 9.85
N ILE A 24 1.39 4.23 8.98
CA ILE A 24 2.43 4.10 7.96
C ILE A 24 3.79 3.83 8.61
N ASP A 25 4.15 4.61 9.62
CA ASP A 25 5.44 4.43 10.31
C ASP A 25 5.53 3.04 10.93
N THR A 26 4.45 2.56 11.53
CA THR A 26 4.44 1.25 12.18
C THR A 26 4.46 0.12 11.15
N TYR A 27 3.77 0.27 10.02
CA TYR A 27 3.87 -0.70 8.93
C TYR A 27 5.30 -0.78 8.39
N ARG A 28 5.99 0.36 8.26
CA ARG A 28 7.38 0.37 7.83
C ARG A 28 8.28 -0.39 8.80
N GLN A 29 8.06 -0.21 10.10
CA GLN A 29 8.79 -0.96 11.12
C GLN A 29 8.50 -2.46 11.02
N ALA A 30 7.23 -2.82 10.79
CA ALA A 30 6.84 -4.21 10.61
C ALA A 30 7.56 -4.84 9.42
N LEU A 31 7.64 -4.12 8.31
CA LEU A 31 8.32 -4.58 7.09
C LEU A 31 9.84 -4.64 7.28
N SER A 32 10.39 -3.79 8.14
CA SER A 32 11.81 -3.84 8.48
C SER A 32 12.14 -5.15 9.22
N GLU A 33 11.22 -5.60 10.08
CA GLU A 33 11.40 -6.85 10.83
C GLU A 33 11.14 -8.07 9.95
N ASN A 34 10.14 -7.99 9.08
CA ASN A 34 9.82 -9.06 8.15
C ASN A 34 9.27 -8.44 6.85
N PRO A 35 10.09 -8.37 5.78
CA PRO A 35 9.66 -7.75 4.52
C PRO A 35 8.62 -8.57 3.75
N LYS A 36 8.40 -9.84 4.11
CA LYS A 36 7.45 -10.70 3.40
C LYS A 36 6.08 -10.67 4.06
N GLN A 37 5.50 -9.48 4.16
CA GLN A 37 4.17 -9.28 4.74
C GLN A 37 3.31 -8.50 3.75
N PRO A 38 2.69 -9.20 2.78
CA PRO A 38 1.91 -8.49 1.75
C PRO A 38 0.75 -7.68 2.32
N SER A 39 0.18 -8.09 3.45
CA SER A 39 -0.91 -7.32 4.06
C SER A 39 -0.48 -5.93 4.53
N CYS A 40 0.77 -5.79 4.98
CA CYS A 40 1.31 -4.47 5.35
C CYS A 40 1.39 -3.57 4.12
N LEU A 41 1.91 -4.10 3.03
CA LEU A 41 2.05 -3.37 1.78
C LEU A 41 0.68 -3.00 1.20
N LYS A 42 -0.26 -3.93 1.26
CA LYS A 42 -1.63 -3.68 0.82
C LYS A 42 -2.26 -2.52 1.59
N ASN A 43 -2.14 -2.55 2.91
CA ASN A 43 -2.76 -1.53 3.77
C ASN A 43 -2.12 -0.16 3.61
N MET A 44 -0.80 -0.10 3.43
CA MET A 44 -0.12 1.16 3.12
C MET A 44 -0.62 1.74 1.81
N GLY A 45 -0.78 0.88 0.81
CA GLY A 45 -1.31 1.29 -0.49
C GLY A 45 -2.72 1.85 -0.41
N LEU A 46 -3.56 1.30 0.47
CA LEU A 46 -4.91 1.83 0.68
C LEU A 46 -4.88 3.26 1.19
N ILE A 47 -3.95 3.56 2.10
CA ILE A 47 -3.79 4.93 2.63
C ILE A 47 -3.32 5.86 1.52
N TYR A 48 -2.31 5.47 0.77
CA TYR A 48 -1.75 6.30 -0.31
C TYR A 48 -2.78 6.55 -1.42
N GLU A 49 -3.50 5.51 -1.83
CA GLU A 49 -4.52 5.63 -2.88
C GLU A 49 -5.65 6.57 -2.44
N LYS A 50 -6.07 6.49 -1.20
CA LYS A 50 -7.07 7.39 -0.63
C LYS A 50 -6.59 8.83 -0.69
N ARG A 51 -5.33 9.08 -0.30
CA ARG A 51 -4.74 10.43 -0.35
C ARG A 51 -4.67 10.94 -1.78
N GLY A 52 -4.39 10.05 -2.72
CA GLY A 52 -4.39 10.40 -4.14
C GLY A 52 -5.77 10.84 -4.61
N ARG A 53 -6.80 10.11 -4.24
CA ARG A 53 -8.18 10.47 -4.61
C ARG A 53 -8.61 11.81 -4.02
N ILE A 54 -8.24 12.07 -2.77
CA ILE A 54 -8.55 13.35 -2.13
C ILE A 54 -7.85 14.49 -2.86
N ALA A 55 -6.57 14.33 -3.18
CA ALA A 55 -5.81 15.35 -3.91
C ALA A 55 -6.41 15.58 -5.31
N GLU A 56 -6.83 14.52 -5.98
CA GLU A 56 -7.45 14.60 -7.30
C GLU A 56 -8.77 15.38 -7.25
N GLU A 57 -9.60 15.09 -6.25
CA GLU A 57 -10.87 15.79 -6.05
C GLU A 57 -10.65 17.29 -5.78
N ASP A 58 -9.54 17.63 -5.12
CA ASP A 58 -9.17 19.01 -4.82
C ASP A 58 -8.47 19.71 -6.00
N GLY A 59 -8.30 19.02 -7.12
CA GLY A 59 -7.64 19.57 -8.29
C GLY A 59 -6.11 19.61 -8.21
N ARG A 60 -5.51 19.00 -7.19
CA ARG A 60 -4.06 18.93 -7.01
C ARG A 60 -3.52 17.69 -7.74
N ARG A 61 -3.50 17.75 -9.06
CA ARG A 61 -3.18 16.60 -9.90
C ARG A 61 -1.76 16.06 -9.70
N ASP A 62 -0.77 16.94 -9.59
CA ASP A 62 0.61 16.51 -9.40
C ASP A 62 0.78 15.79 -8.07
N GLU A 63 0.14 16.28 -7.02
CA GLU A 63 0.16 15.63 -5.73
C GLU A 63 -0.57 14.29 -5.79
N ALA A 64 -1.72 14.24 -6.48
CA ALA A 64 -2.47 12.99 -6.65
C ALA A 64 -1.61 11.93 -7.32
N ASP A 65 -0.90 12.30 -8.40
CA ASP A 65 -0.03 11.37 -9.11
C ASP A 65 1.07 10.82 -8.21
N ARG A 66 1.64 11.67 -7.37
CA ARG A 66 2.68 11.21 -6.43
C ARG A 66 2.12 10.18 -5.45
N TRP A 67 0.91 10.42 -4.92
CA TRP A 67 0.28 9.46 -4.00
C TRP A 67 -0.07 8.15 -4.71
N PHE A 68 -0.58 8.24 -5.94
CA PHE A 68 -0.90 7.04 -6.72
C PHE A 68 0.36 6.26 -7.07
N ASP A 69 1.47 6.94 -7.35
CA ASP A 69 2.75 6.27 -7.59
C ASP A 69 3.26 5.55 -6.34
N GLU A 70 3.08 6.16 -5.16
CA GLU A 70 3.43 5.51 -3.90
C GLU A 70 2.57 4.27 -3.66
N ALA A 71 1.27 4.37 -3.93
CA ALA A 71 0.38 3.22 -3.82
C ALA A 71 0.80 2.11 -4.77
N ALA A 72 1.12 2.48 -6.01
CA ALA A 72 1.55 1.51 -7.02
C ALA A 72 2.81 0.77 -6.60
N ASP A 73 3.75 1.47 -5.99
CA ASP A 73 5.00 0.87 -5.53
C ASP A 73 4.77 -0.24 -4.50
N VAL A 74 4.02 0.08 -3.43
CA VAL A 74 3.77 -0.91 -2.38
C VAL A 74 2.82 -2.01 -2.84
N TRP A 75 1.86 -1.69 -3.68
CA TRP A 75 0.92 -2.67 -4.21
C TRP A 75 1.58 -3.64 -5.19
N THR A 76 2.51 -3.16 -6.00
CA THR A 76 3.30 -4.03 -6.87
C THR A 76 4.08 -5.05 -6.05
N GLN A 77 4.67 -4.60 -4.95
CA GLN A 77 5.39 -5.49 -4.03
C GLN A 77 4.45 -6.51 -3.40
N ALA A 78 3.24 -6.07 -3.00
CA ALA A 78 2.25 -6.98 -2.41
C ALA A 78 1.85 -8.08 -3.40
N VAL A 79 1.61 -7.71 -4.65
CA VAL A 79 1.24 -8.66 -5.70
C VAL A 79 2.38 -9.64 -5.97
N ARG A 80 3.62 -9.18 -5.97
CA ARG A 80 4.78 -10.06 -6.17
C ARG A 80 4.91 -11.09 -5.06
N LEU A 81 4.58 -10.71 -3.84
CA LEU A 81 4.62 -11.63 -2.71
C LEU A 81 3.45 -12.61 -2.69
N ASN A 82 2.33 -12.22 -3.28
CA ASN A 82 1.12 -13.05 -3.29
C ASN A 82 0.40 -12.91 -4.63
N PRO A 83 0.99 -13.47 -5.71
CA PRO A 83 0.38 -13.38 -7.05
C PRO A 83 -1.03 -13.98 -7.05
N GLY A 84 -1.98 -13.26 -7.63
CA GLY A 84 -3.37 -13.70 -7.70
C GLY A 84 -4.17 -13.49 -6.44
N GLY A 85 -3.55 -13.04 -5.35
CA GLY A 85 -4.23 -12.84 -4.08
C GLY A 85 -4.97 -11.51 -3.97
N TYR A 86 -4.65 -10.55 -4.85
CA TYR A 86 -5.20 -9.20 -4.80
C TYR A 86 -5.62 -8.75 -6.19
N LEU A 87 -6.67 -9.36 -6.72
CA LEU A 87 -7.13 -9.10 -8.10
C LEU A 87 -7.58 -7.67 -8.30
N ASP A 88 -8.22 -7.07 -7.31
CA ASP A 88 -8.66 -5.68 -7.36
C ASP A 88 -7.47 -4.73 -7.47
N ILE A 89 -6.39 -5.02 -6.75
CA ILE A 89 -5.16 -4.23 -6.81
C ILE A 89 -4.49 -4.39 -8.17
N GLU A 90 -4.41 -5.61 -8.68
CA GLU A 90 -3.85 -5.86 -10.01
C GLU A 90 -4.63 -5.11 -11.08
N ASN A 91 -5.96 -5.12 -10.98
CA ASN A 91 -6.81 -4.39 -11.92
C ASN A 91 -6.57 -2.88 -11.83
N TRP A 92 -6.43 -2.34 -10.62
CA TRP A 92 -6.13 -0.92 -10.43
C TRP A 92 -4.79 -0.55 -11.06
N LEU A 93 -3.77 -1.37 -10.85
CA LEU A 93 -2.45 -1.14 -11.45
C LEU A 93 -2.53 -1.09 -12.97
N LYS A 94 -3.28 -2.02 -13.57
CA LYS A 94 -3.45 -2.07 -15.02
C LYS A 94 -4.24 -0.87 -15.53
N SER A 95 -5.36 -0.56 -14.89
CA SER A 95 -6.25 0.49 -15.35
C SER A 95 -5.63 1.88 -15.23
N THR A 96 -4.71 2.08 -14.30
CA THR A 96 -4.04 3.37 -14.11
C THR A 96 -2.72 3.47 -14.89
N GLY A 97 -2.34 2.41 -15.61
CA GLY A 97 -1.09 2.38 -16.34
C GLY A 97 0.15 2.29 -15.44
N ARG A 98 -0.01 1.87 -14.20
CA ARG A 98 1.07 1.78 -13.22
C ARG A 98 1.56 0.35 -13.01
N SER A 99 1.09 -0.56 -13.84
CA SER A 99 1.45 -1.98 -13.71
C SER A 99 2.75 -2.27 -14.45
N ASN A 100 3.61 -3.05 -13.79
CA ASN A 100 4.76 -3.67 -14.45
C ASN A 100 4.40 -5.13 -14.77
N VAL A 101 3.26 -5.31 -15.45
CA VAL A 101 2.68 -6.64 -15.69
C VAL A 101 3.66 -7.56 -16.40
N ASP A 102 4.49 -6.99 -17.26
CA ASP A 102 5.45 -7.77 -18.04
C ASP A 102 6.43 -8.54 -17.18
N VAL A 103 6.67 -8.09 -15.95
CA VAL A 103 7.60 -8.79 -15.06
C VAL A 103 6.98 -10.04 -14.44
N TYR A 104 5.70 -10.26 -14.64
CA TYR A 104 5.02 -11.46 -14.11
C TYR A 104 4.99 -12.61 -15.13
N PHE A 105 5.40 -12.35 -16.32
CA PHE A 105 5.27 -13.33 -17.40
C PHE A 105 6.59 -13.72 -18.03
#